data_98a73cb85678375dbf715f26367c7ff8
#
_entry.id   98a73cb85678375dbf715f26367c7ff8
#
_cell.length_a   1.000
_cell.length_b   1.000
_cell.length_c   1.000
_cell.angle_alpha   90.00
_cell.angle_beta   90.00
_cell.angle_gamma   90.00
#
_symmetry.space_group_name_H-M   'P 1'
#
loop_
_entity.id
_entity.type
_entity.pdbx_description
1 polymer ?
#
loop_
_entity_poly.entity_id
_entity_poly.type
_entity_poly.pdbx_seq_one_letter_code
_entity_poly.pdbx_strand_id
1 'polypeptide(L)'
;MSSKTFTMTVTGSEQVKATLKALGEQATPAMQAALRVEAEELMIDSQALVPRMDGQLANSGRIVEDLKANVPTLIVGYGGPGVPYALSVHENPRSGQTGGIGPQGQKYKKWAHVGQWKYLEQPWKQRMTGFADRIATRLRATLLKGG
;
A
#
# COMPACT_ATOMS: atom_id res chain seq x y z
N MET A 1 -9.94 -16.55 -7.64
CA MET A 1 -10.06 -15.15 -8.05
C MET A 1 -8.77 -14.41 -7.75
N SER A 2 -8.22 -13.75 -8.72
CA SER A 2 -6.97 -13.03 -8.52
C SER A 2 -7.21 -11.67 -7.86
N SER A 3 -6.36 -11.30 -6.94
CA SER A 3 -6.29 -9.96 -6.38
C SER A 3 -4.99 -9.32 -6.84
N LYS A 4 -5.03 -8.01 -7.02
CA LYS A 4 -3.83 -7.28 -7.41
C LYS A 4 -3.03 -6.94 -6.15
N THR A 5 -1.81 -7.42 -6.10
CA THR A 5 -0.91 -7.23 -4.97
C THR A 5 0.32 -6.46 -5.43
N PHE A 6 0.67 -5.44 -4.68
CA PHE A 6 1.91 -4.69 -4.88
C PHE A 6 2.86 -5.01 -3.73
N THR A 7 4.09 -5.35 -4.07
CA THR A 7 5.12 -5.64 -3.09
C THR A 7 6.15 -4.52 -3.10
N MET A 8 6.38 -3.93 -1.94
CA MET A 8 7.43 -2.92 -1.79
C MET A 8 8.74 -3.61 -1.46
N THR A 9 9.75 -3.39 -2.31
CA THR A 9 11.08 -3.93 -2.12
C THR A 9 12.08 -2.81 -2.26
N VAL A 10 12.99 -2.68 -1.29
CA VAL A 10 14.04 -1.67 -1.37
C VAL A 10 15.22 -2.28 -2.11
N THR A 11 15.55 -1.69 -3.26
CA THR A 11 16.68 -2.12 -4.09
C THR A 11 17.46 -0.91 -4.57
N GLY A 12 18.76 -1.06 -4.74
CA GLY A 12 19.59 -0.15 -5.52
C GLY A 12 20.01 1.16 -4.88
N SER A 13 19.63 1.45 -3.64
CA SER A 13 20.09 2.67 -2.98
C SER A 13 21.33 2.39 -2.15
N GLU A 14 22.45 3.01 -2.50
CA GLU A 14 23.70 2.86 -1.76
C GLU A 14 23.61 3.39 -0.34
N GLN A 15 22.84 4.46 -0.12
CA GLN A 15 22.61 5.00 1.22
C GLN A 15 21.86 4.02 2.11
N VAL A 16 20.84 3.35 1.57
CA VAL A 16 20.09 2.33 2.30
C VAL A 16 21.02 1.17 2.67
N LYS A 17 21.79 0.68 1.71
CA LYS A 17 22.75 -0.42 1.94
C LYS A 17 23.77 -0.08 3.00
N ALA A 18 24.36 1.10 2.93
CA ALA A 18 25.38 1.54 3.90
C ALA A 18 24.79 1.66 5.31
N THR A 19 23.58 2.20 5.43
CA THR A 19 22.91 2.36 6.72
C THR A 19 22.51 1.00 7.30
N LEU A 20 22.02 0.08 6.48
CA LEU A 20 21.70 -1.28 6.92
C LEU A 20 22.93 -2.01 7.44
N LYS A 21 24.08 -1.85 6.75
CA LYS A 21 25.35 -2.44 7.20
C LYS A 21 25.76 -1.86 8.55
N ALA A 22 25.61 -0.56 8.75
CA ALA A 22 25.92 0.10 10.01
C ALA A 22 25.02 -0.34 11.17
N LEU A 23 23.75 -0.65 10.88
CA LEU A 23 22.79 -1.12 11.88
C LEU A 23 23.08 -2.55 12.36
N GLY A 24 23.70 -3.38 11.52
CA GLY A 24 24.04 -4.76 11.90
C GLY A 24 22.82 -5.58 12.28
N GLU A 25 22.75 -6.08 13.51
CA GLU A 25 21.64 -6.89 14.00
C GLU A 25 20.31 -6.14 14.07
N GLN A 26 20.36 -4.82 14.13
CA GLN A 26 19.14 -3.98 14.15
C GLN A 26 18.60 -3.71 12.74
N ALA A 27 19.31 -4.14 11.69
CA ALA A 27 18.93 -3.84 10.31
C ALA A 27 17.55 -4.37 9.95
N THR A 28 17.24 -5.64 10.26
CA THR A 28 15.97 -6.25 9.93
C THR A 28 14.79 -5.58 10.65
N PRO A 29 14.80 -5.43 11.98
CA PRO A 29 13.71 -4.73 12.65
C PRO A 29 13.58 -3.27 12.23
N ALA A 30 14.69 -2.58 11.95
CA ALA A 30 14.66 -1.21 11.48
C ALA A 30 14.03 -1.10 10.09
N MET A 31 14.36 -2.01 9.18
CA MET A 31 13.76 -2.06 7.85
C MET A 31 12.28 -2.39 7.92
N GLN A 32 11.89 -3.34 8.76
CA GLN A 32 10.47 -3.67 8.95
C GLN A 32 9.69 -2.46 9.45
N ALA A 33 10.22 -1.73 10.41
CA ALA A 33 9.58 -0.52 10.93
C ALA A 33 9.45 0.56 9.84
N ALA A 34 10.50 0.77 9.06
CA ALA A 34 10.48 1.75 7.96
C ALA A 34 9.46 1.37 6.88
N LEU A 35 9.43 0.11 6.49
CA LEU A 35 8.47 -0.39 5.51
C LEU A 35 7.03 -0.29 6.03
N ARG A 36 6.82 -0.55 7.32
CA ARG A 36 5.48 -0.45 7.93
C ARG A 36 4.94 0.96 7.81
N VAL A 37 5.76 1.98 8.09
CA VAL A 37 5.33 3.37 7.94
C VAL A 37 4.95 3.67 6.49
N GLU A 38 5.78 3.23 5.53
CA GLU A 38 5.48 3.43 4.10
C GLU A 38 4.20 2.71 3.69
N ALA A 39 3.97 1.50 4.20
CA ALA A 39 2.75 0.75 3.91
C ALA A 39 1.51 1.42 4.51
N GLU A 40 1.60 1.93 5.72
CA GLU A 40 0.50 2.65 6.38
C GLU A 40 0.15 3.93 5.63
N GLU A 41 1.15 4.68 5.20
CA GLU A 41 0.93 5.90 4.41
C GLU A 41 0.34 5.58 3.03
N LEU A 42 0.81 4.51 2.39
CA LEU A 42 0.22 4.02 1.14
C LEU A 42 -1.26 3.66 1.35
N MET A 43 -1.58 2.97 2.44
CA MET A 43 -2.96 2.61 2.76
C MET A 43 -3.82 3.87 2.96
N ILE A 44 -3.33 4.87 3.67
CA ILE A 44 -4.04 6.13 3.86
C ILE A 44 -4.34 6.79 2.50
N ASP A 45 -3.34 6.90 1.63
CA ASP A 45 -3.52 7.49 0.32
C ASP A 45 -4.52 6.70 -0.53
N SER A 46 -4.43 5.37 -0.47
CA SER A 46 -5.34 4.48 -1.18
C SER A 46 -6.78 4.58 -0.65
N GLN A 47 -6.95 4.63 0.67
CA GLN A 47 -8.26 4.77 1.30
C GLN A 47 -8.97 6.06 0.88
N ALA A 48 -8.22 7.11 0.58
CA ALA A 48 -8.80 8.34 0.07
C ALA A 48 -9.37 8.18 -1.35
N LEU A 49 -8.91 7.18 -2.11
CA LEU A 49 -9.28 6.96 -3.50
C LEU A 49 -10.23 5.79 -3.71
N VAL A 50 -10.32 4.86 -2.76
CA VAL A 50 -11.12 3.65 -2.94
C VAL A 50 -12.61 4.01 -3.07
N PRO A 51 -13.33 3.44 -4.07
CA PRO A 51 -14.77 3.69 -4.20
C PRO A 51 -15.55 3.18 -3.00
N ARG A 52 -16.50 3.98 -2.52
CA ARG A 52 -17.29 3.68 -1.33
C ARG A 52 -18.77 3.74 -1.68
N MET A 53 -19.48 2.68 -1.35
CA MET A 53 -20.92 2.65 -1.39
C MET A 53 -21.47 2.21 -0.03
N ASP A 54 -21.06 1.03 0.41
CA ASP A 54 -21.39 0.50 1.74
C ASP A 54 -20.14 0.38 2.64
N GLY A 55 -18.98 0.72 2.11
CA GLY A 55 -17.72 0.68 2.86
C GLY A 55 -17.03 -0.68 2.91
N GLN A 56 -17.64 -1.75 2.36
CA GLN A 56 -17.05 -3.09 2.43
C GLN A 56 -15.69 -3.17 1.76
N LEU A 57 -15.56 -2.59 0.57
CA LEU A 57 -14.29 -2.58 -0.16
C LEU A 57 -13.21 -1.82 0.64
N ALA A 58 -13.53 -0.63 1.11
CA ALA A 58 -12.59 0.17 1.91
C ALA A 58 -12.17 -0.57 3.18
N ASN A 59 -13.13 -1.19 3.87
CA ASN A 59 -12.87 -1.93 5.11
C ASN A 59 -12.03 -3.20 4.89
N SER A 60 -11.98 -3.70 3.66
CA SER A 60 -11.16 -4.86 3.32
C SER A 60 -9.67 -4.53 3.17
N GLY A 61 -9.32 -3.25 3.17
CA GLY A 61 -7.93 -2.82 3.10
C GLY A 61 -7.11 -3.36 4.27
N ARG A 62 -5.95 -3.93 3.97
CA ARG A 62 -5.11 -4.53 5.01
C ARG A 62 -3.64 -4.47 4.65
N ILE A 63 -2.84 -4.48 5.69
CA ILE A 63 -1.38 -4.58 5.61
C ILE A 63 -0.99 -5.87 6.31
N VAL A 64 -0.27 -6.74 5.62
CA VAL A 64 0.19 -8.02 6.16
C VAL A 64 1.71 -8.04 6.15
N GLU A 65 2.31 -8.38 7.29
CA GLU A 65 3.75 -8.62 7.38
C GLU A 65 4.04 -10.09 7.13
N ASP A 66 4.95 -10.37 6.22
CA ASP A 66 5.43 -11.73 6.01
C ASP A 66 6.64 -11.99 6.91
N LEU A 67 6.37 -12.59 8.06
CA LEU A 67 7.40 -12.89 9.05
C LEU A 67 8.27 -14.08 8.67
N LYS A 68 7.89 -14.83 7.64
CA LYS A 68 8.64 -16.01 7.19
C LYS A 68 9.59 -15.70 6.04
N ALA A 69 9.46 -14.52 5.44
CA ALA A 69 10.34 -14.11 4.35
C ALA A 69 11.76 -13.84 4.87
N ASN A 70 12.75 -14.21 4.07
CA ASN A 70 14.16 -13.90 4.37
C ASN A 70 14.46 -12.40 4.28
N VAL A 71 13.59 -11.66 3.59
CA VAL A 71 13.69 -10.21 3.42
C VAL A 71 12.43 -9.60 4.03
N PRO A 72 12.55 -8.51 4.80
CA PRO A 72 11.35 -7.84 5.33
C PRO A 72 10.36 -7.52 4.22
N THR A 73 9.14 -8.01 4.36
CA THR A 73 8.12 -7.92 3.32
C THR A 73 6.79 -7.53 3.94
N LEU A 74 6.17 -6.50 3.39
CA LEU A 74 4.82 -6.10 3.76
C LEU A 74 3.93 -6.13 2.51
N ILE A 75 2.73 -6.64 2.67
CA ILE A 75 1.74 -6.76 1.60
C ILE A 75 0.58 -5.82 1.91
N VAL A 76 0.28 -4.92 0.99
CA VAL A 76 -0.85 -4.00 1.10
C VAL A 76 -1.90 -4.43 0.09
N GLY A 77 -3.12 -4.62 0.52
CA GLY A 77 -4.14 -5.13 -0.39
C GLY A 77 -5.56 -4.89 0.06
N TYR A 78 -6.47 -5.19 -0.85
CA TYR A 78 -7.91 -5.17 -0.66
C TYR A 78 -8.49 -6.49 -1.13
N GLY A 79 -9.71 -6.77 -0.69
CA GLY A 79 -10.42 -7.93 -1.16
C GLY A 79 -10.46 -9.05 -0.13
N GLY A 80 -10.89 -10.22 -0.57
CA GLY A 80 -11.09 -11.39 0.27
C GLY A 80 -12.43 -12.04 -0.02
N PRO A 81 -12.82 -13.08 0.75
CA PRO A 81 -14.07 -13.83 0.47
C PRO A 81 -15.32 -12.96 0.45
N GLY A 82 -15.40 -11.95 1.30
CA GLY A 82 -16.55 -11.04 1.33
C GLY A 82 -16.49 -9.91 0.31
N VAL A 83 -15.37 -9.75 -0.41
CA VAL A 83 -15.15 -8.64 -1.34
C VAL A 83 -14.46 -9.14 -2.62
N PRO A 84 -15.10 -10.09 -3.35
CA PRO A 84 -14.46 -10.69 -4.53
C PRO A 84 -14.35 -9.73 -5.72
N TYR A 85 -15.03 -8.62 -5.67
CA TYR A 85 -15.08 -7.61 -6.74
C TYR A 85 -13.96 -6.57 -6.67
N ALA A 86 -13.06 -6.65 -5.70
CA ALA A 86 -12.02 -5.62 -5.48
C ALA A 86 -11.18 -5.36 -6.73
N LEU A 87 -10.74 -6.42 -7.41
CA LEU A 87 -9.94 -6.28 -8.62
C LEU A 87 -10.74 -5.62 -9.76
N SER A 88 -11.99 -6.04 -9.95
CA SER A 88 -12.84 -5.47 -10.99
C SER A 88 -13.04 -3.98 -10.81
N VAL A 89 -13.29 -3.54 -9.57
CA VAL A 89 -13.44 -2.12 -9.25
C VAL A 89 -12.12 -1.38 -9.48
N HIS A 90 -11.00 -1.96 -9.09
CA HIS A 90 -9.68 -1.35 -9.25
C HIS A 90 -9.34 -1.11 -10.73
N GLU A 91 -9.72 -2.04 -11.61
CA GLU A 91 -9.34 -1.99 -13.03
C GLU A 91 -10.38 -1.32 -13.93
N ASN A 92 -11.54 -0.91 -13.39
CA ASN A 92 -12.58 -0.30 -14.19
C ASN A 92 -12.50 1.24 -14.16
N PRO A 93 -12.19 1.90 -15.30
CA PRO A 93 -12.04 3.37 -15.34
C PRO A 93 -13.29 4.14 -14.92
N ARG A 94 -14.46 3.48 -14.91
CA ARG A 94 -15.71 4.12 -14.52
C ARG A 94 -16.02 4.02 -13.04
N SER A 95 -15.17 3.32 -12.28
CA SER A 95 -15.38 3.16 -10.84
C SER A 95 -15.32 4.52 -10.15
N GLY A 96 -16.26 4.77 -9.25
CA GLY A 96 -16.31 6.01 -8.50
C GLY A 96 -16.85 7.22 -9.26
N GLN A 97 -17.23 7.06 -10.53
CA GLN A 97 -17.75 8.17 -11.33
C GLN A 97 -19.27 8.13 -11.37
N THR A 98 -19.91 9.30 -11.57
CA THR A 98 -21.34 9.38 -11.80
C THR A 98 -21.71 8.48 -12.98
N GLY A 99 -22.65 7.54 -12.75
CA GLY A 99 -22.97 6.51 -13.73
C GLY A 99 -21.94 5.42 -13.85
N GLY A 100 -20.91 5.43 -13.02
CA GLY A 100 -19.90 4.38 -12.96
C GLY A 100 -20.39 3.14 -12.21
N ILE A 101 -19.47 2.22 -11.95
CA ILE A 101 -19.78 0.94 -11.32
C ILE A 101 -19.25 0.95 -9.90
N GLY A 102 -20.10 0.60 -8.94
CA GLY A 102 -19.75 0.48 -7.55
C GLY A 102 -19.11 -0.87 -7.21
N PRO A 103 -18.71 -1.06 -5.94
CA PRO A 103 -17.99 -2.26 -5.51
C PRO A 103 -18.72 -3.57 -5.78
N GLN A 104 -20.04 -3.55 -5.82
CA GLN A 104 -20.86 -4.75 -6.03
C GLN A 104 -21.41 -4.85 -7.46
N GLY A 105 -20.83 -4.12 -8.41
CA GLY A 105 -21.26 -4.13 -9.80
C GLY A 105 -22.48 -3.24 -10.10
N GLN A 106 -23.03 -2.57 -9.10
CA GLN A 106 -24.15 -1.67 -9.26
C GLN A 106 -23.68 -0.33 -9.83
N LYS A 107 -24.59 0.35 -10.54
CA LYS A 107 -24.31 1.70 -11.05
C LYS A 107 -24.41 2.72 -9.93
N TYR A 108 -23.48 3.65 -9.85
CA TYR A 108 -23.55 4.74 -8.89
C TYR A 108 -24.72 5.66 -9.20
N LYS A 109 -25.44 6.02 -8.16
CA LYS A 109 -26.35 7.15 -8.21
C LYS A 109 -25.53 8.43 -8.13
N LYS A 110 -26.08 9.52 -8.61
CA LYS A 110 -25.39 10.81 -8.66
C LYS A 110 -24.81 11.24 -7.31
N TRP A 111 -25.51 10.93 -6.24
CA TRP A 111 -25.10 11.31 -4.87
C TRP A 111 -24.13 10.33 -4.22
N ALA A 112 -23.95 9.14 -4.80
CA ALA A 112 -23.08 8.09 -4.25
C ALA A 112 -21.71 8.04 -4.93
N HIS A 113 -21.39 9.06 -5.69
CA HIS A 113 -20.15 9.14 -6.44
C HIS A 113 -18.96 9.47 -5.53
N VAL A 114 -18.15 8.47 -5.21
CA VAL A 114 -16.96 8.60 -4.34
C VAL A 114 -15.87 7.68 -4.85
N GLY A 115 -14.64 8.19 -4.88
CA GLY A 115 -13.46 7.39 -5.21
C GLY A 115 -13.18 7.28 -6.69
N GLN A 116 -12.26 6.39 -7.04
CA GLN A 116 -11.81 6.21 -8.42
C GLN A 116 -11.21 4.82 -8.64
N TRP A 117 -10.99 4.48 -9.90
CA TRP A 117 -10.23 3.28 -10.26
C TRP A 117 -8.74 3.44 -9.94
N LYS A 118 -7.99 2.37 -10.01
CA LYS A 118 -6.54 2.35 -9.70
C LYS A 118 -6.24 2.93 -8.32
N TYR A 119 -7.15 2.72 -7.37
CA TYR A 119 -7.08 3.30 -6.03
C TYR A 119 -5.88 2.80 -5.20
N LEU A 120 -5.24 1.70 -5.60
CA LEU A 120 -4.01 1.22 -4.97
C LEU A 120 -2.79 1.47 -5.87
N GLU A 121 -2.91 1.23 -7.16
CA GLU A 121 -1.80 1.37 -8.10
C GLU A 121 -1.32 2.83 -8.23
N GLN A 122 -2.23 3.79 -8.28
CA GLN A 122 -1.84 5.20 -8.40
C GLN A 122 -1.05 5.71 -7.19
N PRO A 123 -1.52 5.52 -5.95
CA PRO A 123 -0.73 5.91 -4.78
C PRO A 123 0.61 5.17 -4.72
N TRP A 124 0.62 3.88 -5.10
CA TRP A 124 1.85 3.10 -5.18
C TRP A 124 2.87 3.76 -6.09
N LYS A 125 2.48 4.12 -7.31
CA LYS A 125 3.37 4.74 -8.28
C LYS A 125 3.89 6.09 -7.78
N GLN A 126 3.01 6.88 -7.18
CA GLN A 126 3.39 8.19 -6.64
C GLN A 126 4.40 8.05 -5.50
N ARG A 127 4.19 7.08 -4.61
CA ARG A 127 5.06 6.86 -3.46
C ARG A 127 6.39 6.23 -3.81
N MET A 128 6.51 5.56 -4.96
CA MET A 128 7.80 5.02 -5.38
C MET A 128 8.80 6.12 -5.69
N THR A 129 8.35 7.31 -6.08
CA THR A 129 9.22 8.47 -6.18
C THR A 129 9.69 8.87 -4.78
N GLY A 130 11.01 8.90 -4.58
CA GLY A 130 11.61 9.24 -3.29
C GLY A 130 11.52 8.15 -2.23
N PHE A 131 11.03 6.96 -2.56
CA PHE A 131 10.87 5.86 -1.61
C PHE A 131 12.20 5.48 -0.93
N ALA A 132 13.25 5.26 -1.71
CA ALA A 132 14.55 4.88 -1.16
C ALA A 132 15.12 5.97 -0.24
N ASP A 133 14.93 7.23 -0.58
CA ASP A 133 15.38 8.35 0.26
C ASP A 133 14.63 8.40 1.59
N ARG A 134 13.33 8.15 1.57
CA ARG A 134 12.54 8.11 2.81
C ARG A 134 12.96 6.93 3.70
N ILE A 135 13.18 5.76 3.10
CA ILE A 135 13.69 4.60 3.84
C ILE A 135 15.06 4.90 4.45
N ALA A 136 15.98 5.48 3.68
CA ALA A 136 17.30 5.85 4.19
C ALA A 136 17.20 6.81 5.36
N THR A 137 16.32 7.80 5.28
CA THR A 137 16.12 8.78 6.36
C THR A 137 15.63 8.11 7.64
N ARG A 138 14.65 7.20 7.53
CA ARG A 138 14.11 6.47 8.69
C ARG A 138 15.16 5.54 9.31
N LEU A 139 15.95 4.87 8.48
CA LEU A 139 17.02 3.98 8.96
C LEU A 139 18.10 4.79 9.69
N ARG A 140 18.48 5.94 9.15
CA ARG A 140 19.48 6.81 9.81
C ARG A 140 18.95 7.31 11.16
N ALA A 141 17.67 7.66 11.24
CA ALA A 141 17.06 8.07 12.51
C ALA A 141 17.14 6.95 13.55
N THR A 142 16.91 5.70 13.15
CA THR A 142 17.05 4.54 14.03
C THR A 142 18.50 4.35 14.47
N LEU A 143 19.44 4.48 13.55
CA LEU A 143 20.87 4.37 13.85
C LEU A 143 21.31 5.41 14.88
N LEU A 144 20.86 6.66 14.73
CA LEU A 144 21.19 7.74 15.65
C LEU A 144 20.58 7.54 17.04
N LYS A 145 19.39 6.96 17.13
CA LYS A 145 18.74 6.66 18.41
C LYS A 145 19.38 5.48 19.13
N GLY A 146 19.88 4.50 18.38
CA GLY A 146 20.47 3.29 18.92
C GLY A 146 21.94 3.42 19.30
N GLY A 147 22.50 4.59 19.00
CA GLY A 147 23.93 4.87 19.26
C GLY A 147 24.27 5.10 20.72
#